data_b09cbfb51788a84feb7b748f73c8e97f
#
_entry.id   b09cbfb51788a84feb7b748f73c8e97f
#
_cell.length_a   1.000
_cell.length_b   1.000
_cell.length_c   1.000
_cell.angle_alpha   90.00
_cell.angle_beta   90.00
_cell.angle_gamma   90.00
#
_symmetry.space_group_name_H-M   'P 1'
#
loop_
_entity.id
_entity.type
_entity.pdbx_description
1 polymer ?
#
loop_
_entity_poly.entity_id
_entity_poly.type
_entity_poly.pdbx_seq_one_letter_code
_entity_poly.pdbx_strand_id
1 'polypeptide(L)'
;MSGEELVARAEAAAANAYAPYSGYQVGAAVLARDGRVFEGANVENAAYPLGVCAERTAIAKAASEGIRPGGVEAIGITASPCGGCRQWLHEWRFERVYFRRDDGSIAEYAPGELLPDTWDLPER
;
A
#
# COMPACT_ATOMS: atom_id res chain seq x y z
N MET A 1 0.28 12.13 11.28
CA MET A 1 1.51 11.69 10.57
C MET A 1 1.50 12.27 9.18
N SER A 2 2.58 12.89 8.76
CA SER A 2 2.70 13.46 7.42
C SER A 2 2.91 12.38 6.37
N GLY A 3 2.68 12.72 5.10
CA GLY A 3 2.98 11.82 3.98
C GLY A 3 4.44 11.44 3.95
N GLU A 4 5.35 12.38 4.23
CA GLU A 4 6.79 12.13 4.26
C GLU A 4 7.18 11.16 5.38
N GLU A 5 6.61 11.31 6.56
CA GLU A 5 6.83 10.38 7.67
C GLU A 5 6.32 8.98 7.33
N LEU A 6 5.16 8.89 6.68
CA LEU A 6 4.56 7.62 6.31
C LEU A 6 5.39 6.91 5.23
N VAL A 7 5.88 7.65 4.24
CA VAL A 7 6.79 7.11 3.22
C VAL A 7 8.11 6.66 3.86
N ALA A 8 8.64 7.41 4.83
CA ALA A 8 9.85 7.01 5.56
C ALA A 8 9.66 5.67 6.29
N ARG A 9 8.48 5.47 6.90
CA ARG A 9 8.12 4.18 7.52
C ARG A 9 8.08 3.06 6.49
N ALA A 10 7.54 3.34 5.31
CA ALA A 10 7.52 2.38 4.21
C ALA A 10 8.93 2.03 3.74
N GLU A 11 9.80 3.02 3.64
CA GLU A 11 11.20 2.81 3.24
C GLU A 11 11.94 1.90 4.23
N ALA A 12 11.71 2.09 5.52
CA ALA A 12 12.28 1.21 6.55
C ALA A 12 11.73 -0.22 6.42
N ALA A 13 10.44 -0.37 6.14
CA ALA A 13 9.80 -1.68 5.98
C ALA A 13 10.33 -2.43 4.75
N ALA A 14 10.72 -1.72 3.70
CA ALA A 14 11.24 -2.33 2.47
C ALA A 14 12.46 -3.22 2.70
N ALA A 15 13.23 -2.97 3.74
CA ALA A 15 14.40 -3.78 4.09
C ALA A 15 14.02 -5.25 4.42
N ASN A 16 12.77 -5.51 4.78
CA ASN A 16 12.28 -6.83 5.11
C ASN A 16 11.67 -7.57 3.91
N ALA A 17 11.73 -6.99 2.71
CA ALA A 17 11.18 -7.61 1.52
C ALA A 17 11.87 -8.93 1.19
N TYR A 18 11.07 -9.91 0.80
CA TYR A 18 11.56 -11.17 0.26
C TYR A 18 11.42 -11.11 -1.26
N ALA A 19 12.48 -10.68 -1.93
CA ALA A 19 12.48 -10.42 -3.38
C ALA A 19 13.65 -11.12 -4.09
N PRO A 20 13.78 -12.47 -3.95
CA PRO A 20 14.92 -13.19 -4.52
C PRO A 20 14.88 -13.29 -6.05
N TYR A 21 13.73 -13.05 -6.67
CA TYR A 21 13.55 -13.18 -8.11
C TYR A 21 13.76 -11.86 -8.83
N SER A 22 13.15 -10.79 -8.36
CA SER A 22 13.26 -9.47 -9.00
C SER A 22 14.42 -8.64 -8.45
N GLY A 23 14.79 -8.85 -7.19
CA GLY A 23 15.72 -7.98 -6.48
C GLY A 23 15.14 -6.62 -6.13
N TYR A 24 13.86 -6.38 -6.43
CA TYR A 24 13.22 -5.08 -6.21
C TYR A 24 12.42 -5.08 -4.90
N GLN A 25 12.96 -4.37 -3.90
CA GLN A 25 12.35 -4.28 -2.58
C GLN A 25 11.41 -3.09 -2.50
N VAL A 26 10.16 -3.35 -2.08
CA VAL A 26 9.14 -2.33 -1.88
C VAL A 26 8.61 -2.42 -0.47
N GLY A 27 8.33 -1.27 0.13
CA GLY A 27 7.69 -1.18 1.43
C GLY A 27 6.43 -0.34 1.36
N ALA A 28 5.53 -0.59 2.30
CA ALA A 28 4.31 0.19 2.47
C ALA A 28 4.00 0.35 3.96
N ALA A 29 3.36 1.46 4.31
CA ALA A 29 2.91 1.73 5.66
C ALA A 29 1.48 2.27 5.63
N VAL A 30 0.57 1.56 6.28
CA VAL A 30 -0.85 1.93 6.37
C VAL A 30 -1.09 2.64 7.69
N LEU A 31 -1.65 3.85 7.62
CA LEU A 31 -2.10 4.58 8.81
C LEU A 31 -3.59 4.33 8.99
N ALA A 32 -3.95 3.65 10.08
CA ALA A 32 -5.34 3.44 10.45
C ALA A 32 -5.90 4.68 11.15
N ARG A 33 -7.23 4.83 11.11
CA ARG A 33 -7.90 5.98 11.75
C ARG A 33 -7.73 5.99 13.26
N ASP A 34 -7.49 4.84 13.88
CA ASP A 34 -7.22 4.74 15.31
C ASP A 34 -5.78 5.09 15.71
N GLY A 35 -4.95 5.46 14.73
CA GLY A 35 -3.57 5.88 14.95
C GLY A 35 -2.53 4.78 14.81
N ARG A 36 -2.93 3.52 14.70
CA ARG A 36 -1.98 2.42 14.49
C ARG A 36 -1.40 2.49 13.08
N VAL A 37 -0.15 2.04 12.94
CA VAL A 37 0.54 1.96 11.66
C VAL A 37 0.89 0.51 11.39
N PHE A 38 0.55 0.02 10.19
CA PHE A 38 0.82 -1.34 9.76
C PHE A 38 1.78 -1.30 8.59
N GLU A 39 2.96 -1.87 8.77
CA GLU A 39 4.02 -1.89 7.77
C GLU A 39 4.05 -3.22 7.05
N GLY A 40 4.37 -3.19 5.75
CA GLY A 40 4.49 -4.38 4.95
C GLY A 40 5.57 -4.22 3.89
N ALA A 41 6.06 -5.35 3.40
CA ALA A 41 7.03 -5.41 2.31
C ALA A 41 6.56 -6.44 1.30
N ASN A 42 7.08 -6.39 0.06
CA ASN A 42 6.72 -7.38 -0.93
C ASN A 42 7.32 -8.75 -0.58
N VAL A 43 6.57 -9.79 -0.86
CA VAL A 43 6.96 -11.19 -0.64
C VAL A 43 6.72 -11.94 -1.95
N GLU A 44 7.81 -12.31 -2.60
CA GLU A 44 7.76 -13.01 -3.87
C GLU A 44 7.62 -14.51 -3.69
N ASN A 45 7.20 -15.19 -4.75
CA ASN A 45 7.06 -16.62 -4.78
C ASN A 45 7.52 -17.14 -6.14
N ALA A 46 8.13 -18.34 -6.19
CA ALA A 46 8.53 -18.94 -7.45
C ALA A 46 7.33 -19.15 -8.40
N ALA A 47 6.14 -19.37 -7.84
CA ALA A 47 4.89 -19.31 -8.59
C ALA A 47 4.44 -17.85 -8.62
N TYR A 48 4.86 -17.10 -9.62
CA TYR A 48 4.71 -15.65 -9.69
C TYR A 48 3.30 -15.12 -9.37
N PRO A 49 2.20 -15.75 -9.78
CA PRO A 49 0.87 -15.26 -9.41
C PRO A 49 0.59 -15.25 -7.90
N LEU A 50 1.36 -15.98 -7.11
CA LEU A 50 1.17 -16.06 -5.66
C LEU A 50 1.96 -15.01 -4.89
N GLY A 51 2.82 -14.24 -5.55
CA GLY A 51 3.55 -13.14 -4.92
C GLY A 51 2.62 -12.06 -4.41
N VAL A 52 3.04 -11.35 -3.35
CA VAL A 52 2.25 -10.31 -2.70
C VAL A 52 3.01 -9.00 -2.73
N CYS A 53 2.35 -7.93 -3.19
CA CYS A 53 2.90 -6.58 -3.15
C CYS A 53 2.92 -6.05 -1.72
N ALA A 54 3.83 -5.11 -1.44
CA ALA A 54 3.98 -4.51 -0.11
C ALA A 54 2.67 -3.89 0.40
N GLU A 55 1.92 -3.23 -0.46
CA GLU A 55 0.64 -2.60 -0.11
C GLU A 55 -0.35 -3.63 0.40
N ARG A 56 -0.44 -4.78 -0.28
CA ARG A 56 -1.36 -5.86 0.12
C ARG A 56 -0.92 -6.52 1.42
N THR A 57 0.39 -6.68 1.63
CA THR A 57 0.91 -7.20 2.89
C THR A 57 0.54 -6.29 4.05
N ALA A 58 0.71 -4.98 3.89
CA ALA A 58 0.37 -4.01 4.93
C ALA A 58 -1.14 -3.98 5.20
N ILE A 59 -1.96 -4.00 4.16
CA ILE A 59 -3.43 -4.02 4.29
C ILE A 59 -3.89 -5.33 4.93
N ALA A 60 -3.33 -6.47 4.52
CA ALA A 60 -3.68 -7.77 5.10
C ALA A 60 -3.32 -7.83 6.59
N LYS A 61 -2.18 -7.24 6.97
CA LYS A 61 -1.79 -7.14 8.37
C LYS A 61 -2.80 -6.32 9.15
N ALA A 62 -3.21 -5.17 8.64
CA ALA A 62 -4.24 -4.34 9.26
C ALA A 62 -5.57 -5.08 9.37
N ALA A 63 -5.99 -5.77 8.33
CA ALA A 63 -7.22 -6.57 8.32
C ALA A 63 -7.17 -7.67 9.38
N SER A 64 -6.01 -8.32 9.54
CA SER A 64 -5.81 -9.37 10.55
C SER A 64 -5.92 -8.84 11.97
N GLU A 65 -5.69 -7.55 12.16
CA GLU A 65 -5.82 -6.87 13.45
C GLU A 65 -7.20 -6.20 13.63
N GLY A 66 -8.14 -6.49 12.75
CA GLY A 66 -9.52 -6.04 12.89
C GLY A 66 -9.89 -4.77 12.12
N ILE A 67 -8.95 -4.14 11.40
CA ILE A 67 -9.25 -2.98 10.57
C ILE A 67 -10.05 -3.44 9.34
N ARG A 68 -11.00 -2.62 8.92
CA ARG A 68 -11.87 -2.91 7.77
C ARG A 68 -11.87 -1.73 6.80
N PRO A 69 -12.36 -1.91 5.56
CA PRO A 69 -12.50 -0.79 4.62
C PRO A 69 -13.19 0.42 5.27
N GLY A 70 -12.62 1.60 5.05
CA GLY A 70 -13.04 2.83 5.71
C GLY A 70 -12.37 3.10 7.04
N GLY A 71 -11.70 2.11 7.64
CA GLY A 71 -10.95 2.27 8.89
C GLY A 71 -9.50 2.71 8.69
N VAL A 72 -9.13 3.04 7.47
CA VAL A 72 -7.79 3.50 7.12
C VAL A 72 -7.83 4.96 6.67
N GLU A 73 -6.76 5.69 6.92
CA GLU A 73 -6.65 7.11 6.53
C GLU A 73 -5.73 7.27 5.34
N ALA A 74 -4.50 6.77 5.44
CA ALA A 74 -3.48 7.00 4.42
C ALA A 74 -2.54 5.81 4.29
N ILE A 75 -1.87 5.73 3.15
CA ILE A 75 -0.81 4.75 2.91
C ILE A 75 0.40 5.47 2.30
N GLY A 76 1.59 5.12 2.80
CA GLY A 76 2.86 5.53 2.22
C GLY A 76 3.51 4.33 1.53
N ILE A 77 4.10 4.54 0.37
CA ILE A 77 4.69 3.48 -0.44
C ILE A 77 6.03 3.95 -0.99
N THR A 78 6.99 3.06 -1.12
CA THR A 78 8.32 3.41 -1.64
C THR A 78 8.33 3.62 -3.16
N ALA A 79 7.27 3.22 -3.86
CA ALA A 79 7.16 3.32 -5.30
C ALA A 79 5.69 3.50 -5.70
N SER A 80 5.45 3.86 -6.96
CA SER A 80 4.10 3.98 -7.50
C SER A 80 3.38 2.62 -7.42
N PRO A 81 2.14 2.58 -6.90
CA PRO A 81 1.42 1.31 -6.79
C PRO A 81 1.02 0.76 -8.15
N CYS A 82 1.12 -0.57 -8.31
CA CYS A 82 0.68 -1.23 -9.53
C CYS A 82 -0.85 -1.17 -9.70
N GLY A 83 -1.34 -1.51 -10.89
CA GLY A 83 -2.77 -1.46 -11.16
C GLY A 83 -3.62 -2.30 -10.22
N GLY A 84 -3.15 -3.51 -9.88
CA GLY A 84 -3.85 -4.37 -8.93
C GLY A 84 -3.90 -3.78 -7.52
N CYS A 85 -2.81 -3.17 -7.07
CA CYS A 85 -2.80 -2.51 -5.77
C CYS A 85 -3.70 -1.28 -5.74
N ARG A 86 -3.83 -0.56 -6.87
CA ARG A 86 -4.74 0.59 -6.95
C ARG A 86 -6.19 0.18 -6.72
N GLN A 87 -6.60 -1.01 -7.18
CA GLN A 87 -7.92 -1.55 -6.89
C GLN A 87 -8.10 -1.81 -5.39
N TRP A 88 -7.07 -2.34 -4.73
CA TRP A 88 -7.09 -2.52 -3.27
C TRP A 88 -7.22 -1.19 -2.53
N LEU A 89 -6.49 -0.16 -2.96
CA LEU A 89 -6.54 1.17 -2.34
C LEU A 89 -7.92 1.79 -2.50
N HIS A 90 -8.56 1.60 -3.63
CA HIS A 90 -9.92 2.04 -3.89
C HIS A 90 -10.91 1.33 -2.96
N GLU A 91 -10.89 0.01 -2.91
CA GLU A 91 -11.84 -0.76 -2.10
C GLU A 91 -11.71 -0.47 -0.62
N TRP A 92 -10.48 -0.27 -0.13
CA TRP A 92 -10.23 0.03 1.27
C TRP A 92 -10.53 1.47 1.65
N ARG A 93 -10.82 2.34 0.68
CA ARG A 93 -11.25 3.73 0.87
C ARG A 93 -10.22 4.59 1.58
N PHE A 94 -8.97 4.47 1.18
CA PHE A 94 -7.93 5.37 1.66
C PHE A 94 -8.28 6.81 1.26
N GLU A 95 -8.03 7.79 2.13
CA GLU A 95 -8.20 9.20 1.79
C GLU A 95 -7.02 9.70 0.98
N ARG A 96 -5.80 9.29 1.33
CA ARG A 96 -4.58 9.74 0.69
C ARG A 96 -3.63 8.58 0.44
N VAL A 97 -2.97 8.63 -0.72
CA VAL A 97 -1.93 7.71 -1.13
C VAL A 97 -0.68 8.52 -1.40
N TYR A 98 0.39 8.21 -0.68
CA TYR A 98 1.68 8.87 -0.84
C TYR A 98 2.70 7.87 -1.37
N PHE A 99 3.51 8.26 -2.36
CA PHE A 99 4.59 7.39 -2.79
C PHE A 99 5.78 8.20 -3.28
N ARG A 100 6.97 7.57 -3.18
CA ARG A 100 8.21 8.17 -3.66
C ARG A 100 8.30 8.00 -5.16
N ARG A 101 8.54 9.11 -5.88
CA ARG A 101 8.84 9.07 -7.31
C ARG A 101 10.34 8.84 -7.53
N ASP A 102 10.70 8.45 -8.76
CA ASP A 102 12.09 8.19 -9.12
C ASP A 102 12.98 9.43 -8.97
N ASP A 103 12.42 10.62 -9.07
CA ASP A 103 13.16 11.88 -8.88
C ASP A 103 13.34 12.26 -7.40
N GLY A 104 12.83 11.44 -6.47
CA GLY A 104 12.91 11.65 -5.04
C GLY A 104 11.76 12.46 -4.45
N SER A 105 10.88 13.02 -5.27
CA SER A 105 9.72 13.74 -4.78
C SER A 105 8.65 12.78 -4.24
N ILE A 106 7.74 13.30 -3.42
CA ILE A 106 6.61 12.52 -2.91
C ILE A 106 5.35 12.96 -3.66
N ALA A 107 4.68 11.97 -4.27
CA ALA A 107 3.38 12.15 -4.89
C ALA A 107 2.29 11.99 -3.83
N GLU A 108 1.21 12.74 -3.98
CA GLU A 108 0.04 12.64 -3.12
C GLU A 108 -1.20 12.60 -3.99
N TYR A 109 -2.02 11.55 -3.83
CA TYR A 109 -3.26 11.36 -4.59
C TYR A 109 -4.36 10.81 -3.73
N ALA A 110 -5.61 11.07 -4.14
CA ALA A 110 -6.74 10.25 -3.71
C ALA A 110 -6.79 8.99 -4.59
N PRO A 111 -7.29 7.86 -4.09
CA PRO A 111 -7.36 6.62 -4.88
C PRO A 111 -8.07 6.76 -6.22
N GLY A 112 -9.13 7.58 -6.29
CA GLY A 112 -9.88 7.81 -7.52
C GLY A 112 -9.08 8.53 -8.61
N GLU A 113 -8.04 9.25 -8.25
CA GLU A 113 -7.14 9.89 -9.21
C GLU A 113 -6.17 8.88 -9.83
N LEU A 114 -5.88 7.79 -9.11
CA LEU A 114 -4.96 6.74 -9.55
C LEU A 114 -5.69 5.62 -10.30
N LEU A 115 -6.99 5.47 -10.09
CA LEU A 115 -7.81 4.45 -10.72
C LEU A 115 -9.18 5.04 -11.00
N PRO A 116 -9.33 5.79 -12.10
CA PRO A 116 -10.63 6.41 -12.44
C PRO A 116 -11.63 5.37 -12.94
N ASP A 117 -12.92 5.70 -12.79
CA ASP A 117 -14.04 4.89 -13.30
C ASP A 117 -13.96 3.43 -12.83
N THR A 118 -13.78 3.27 -11.52
CA THR A 118 -13.55 1.96 -10.90
C THR A 118 -14.80 1.08 -10.89
N TRP A 119 -14.53 -0.22 -10.94
CA TRP A 119 -15.58 -1.22 -10.75
C TRP A 119 -15.73 -1.55 -9.26
N ASP A 120 -16.95 -1.68 -8.81
CA ASP A 120 -17.29 -2.16 -7.47
C ASP A 120 -18.29 -3.30 -7.57
N LEU A 121 -18.20 -4.25 -6.65
CA LEU A 121 -19.18 -5.31 -6.58
C LEU A 121 -20.55 -4.72 -6.20
N PRO A 122 -21.60 -4.97 -6.99
CA PRO A 122 -22.92 -4.45 -6.65
C PRO A 122 -23.37 -4.93 -5.28
N GLU A 123 -24.06 -4.06 -4.56
CA GLU A 123 -24.69 -4.42 -3.27
C GLU A 123 -25.77 -5.47 -3.50
N ARG A 124 -25.98 -6.30 -2.49
CA ARG A 124 -26.96 -7.38 -2.52
C ARG A 124 -28.00 -7.20 -1.45
#